data_76d17887923aa2aaa43c837fb894ea97
#
_entry.id   76d17887923aa2aaa43c837fb894ea97
#
_cell.length_a   1.000
_cell.length_b   1.000
_cell.length_c   1.000
_cell.angle_alpha   90.00
_cell.angle_beta   90.00
_cell.angle_gamma   90.00
#
_symmetry.space_group_name_H-M   'P 1'
#
loop_
_entity.id
_entity.type
_entity.pdbx_description
1 polymer ?
#
loop_
_entity_poly.entity_id
_entity_poly.type
_entity_poly.pdbx_seq_one_letter_code
_entity_poly.pdbx_strand_id
1 'polypeptide(L)'
;MDYIVSVKGVSKSYGEVQALKDVCFEVKPGEIFGLIGPDGAGKTTLFRILTTLVLADEGKAEVCGQDVVKNYKEIRRQAGYMPGRFSLYQDLSVEENLTFFATLFNTTIRENYALVKDIYQQIEPFKHRRAGKLSGGMKQK
;
A
#
# COMPACT_ATOMS: atom_id res chain seq x y z
N MET A 1 15.77 -12.58 -10.77
CA MET A 1 15.54 -11.20 -10.26
C MET A 1 16.16 -11.15 -8.88
N ASP A 2 17.22 -10.40 -8.71
CA ASP A 2 18.00 -10.38 -7.47
C ASP A 2 17.31 -9.57 -6.37
N TYR A 3 16.54 -8.55 -6.75
CA TYR A 3 15.80 -7.68 -5.85
C TYR A 3 14.35 -7.50 -6.30
N ILE A 4 13.42 -7.52 -5.34
CA ILE A 4 12.00 -7.24 -5.57
C ILE A 4 11.70 -5.73 -5.54
N VAL A 5 12.49 -4.98 -4.75
CA VAL A 5 12.51 -3.51 -4.73
C VAL A 5 13.95 -3.04 -4.86
N SER A 6 14.19 -2.05 -5.73
CA SER A 6 15.48 -1.37 -5.84
C SER A 6 15.25 0.13 -5.88
N VAL A 7 15.93 0.86 -5.01
CA VAL A 7 15.86 2.32 -4.88
C VAL A 7 17.26 2.87 -4.98
N LYS A 8 17.50 3.80 -5.92
CA LYS A 8 18.83 4.35 -6.23
C LYS A 8 18.75 5.86 -6.34
N GLY A 9 19.33 6.56 -5.36
CA GLY A 9 19.44 8.00 -5.37
C GLY A 9 18.12 8.77 -5.33
N VAL A 10 17.06 8.17 -4.76
CA VAL A 10 15.72 8.77 -4.77
C VAL A 10 15.67 9.98 -3.86
N SER A 11 15.31 11.13 -4.45
CA SER A 11 15.08 12.40 -3.76
C SER A 11 13.68 12.91 -4.05
N LYS A 12 13.07 13.59 -3.08
CA LYS A 12 11.75 14.22 -3.19
C LYS A 12 11.62 15.42 -2.28
N SER A 13 11.16 16.53 -2.86
CA SER A 13 10.85 17.76 -2.14
C SER A 13 9.38 18.16 -2.33
N TYR A 14 8.84 18.88 -1.39
CA TYR A 14 7.53 19.53 -1.41
C TYR A 14 7.73 21.00 -1.04
N GLY A 15 7.81 21.85 -2.06
CA GLY A 15 8.25 23.24 -1.86
C GLY A 15 9.66 23.28 -1.26
N GLU A 16 9.82 23.94 -0.13
CA GLU A 16 11.12 24.06 0.55
C GLU A 16 11.45 22.84 1.45
N VAL A 17 10.51 21.92 1.62
CA VAL A 17 10.71 20.73 2.49
C VAL A 17 11.26 19.57 1.68
N GLN A 18 12.52 19.19 1.94
CA GLN A 18 13.12 17.98 1.39
C GLN A 18 12.67 16.76 2.19
N ALA A 19 11.72 16.00 1.63
CA ALA A 19 11.16 14.82 2.29
C ALA A 19 12.05 13.58 2.13
N LEU A 20 12.76 13.43 1.02
CA LEU A 20 13.73 12.36 0.76
C LEU A 20 14.99 12.97 0.14
N LYS A 21 16.14 12.46 0.54
CA LYS A 21 17.44 12.90 0.05
C LYS A 21 18.32 11.69 -0.24
N ASP A 22 18.62 11.46 -1.51
CA ASP A 22 19.57 10.45 -2.01
C ASP A 22 19.36 9.05 -1.35
N VAL A 23 18.09 8.59 -1.30
CA VAL A 23 17.74 7.33 -0.65
C VAL A 23 18.11 6.17 -1.54
N CYS A 24 18.87 5.21 -0.97
CA CYS A 24 19.31 3.99 -1.65
C CYS A 24 19.07 2.78 -0.75
N PHE A 25 18.42 1.75 -1.27
CA PHE A 25 18.31 0.41 -0.65
C PHE A 25 17.77 -0.61 -1.64
N GLU A 26 17.89 -1.88 -1.29
CA GLU A 26 17.39 -3.00 -2.08
C GLU A 26 16.71 -4.00 -1.14
N VAL A 27 15.64 -4.64 -1.63
CA VAL A 27 14.88 -5.67 -0.91
C VAL A 27 14.84 -6.93 -1.75
N LYS A 28 15.17 -8.07 -1.17
CA LYS A 28 15.14 -9.37 -1.85
C LYS A 28 13.74 -9.96 -1.89
N PRO A 29 13.42 -10.83 -2.87
CA PRO A 29 12.17 -11.58 -2.85
C PRO A 29 11.99 -12.38 -1.56
N GLY A 30 10.78 -12.36 -0.98
CA GLY A 30 10.46 -13.07 0.26
C GLY A 30 10.95 -12.41 1.54
N GLU A 31 11.60 -11.25 1.47
CA GLU A 31 12.10 -10.52 2.62
C GLU A 31 11.01 -9.62 3.23
N ILE A 32 10.98 -9.57 4.57
CA ILE A 32 10.24 -8.54 5.31
C ILE A 32 11.18 -7.38 5.58
N PHE A 33 10.93 -6.25 4.95
CA PHE A 33 11.76 -5.06 5.07
C PHE A 33 11.02 -3.95 5.82
N GLY A 34 11.66 -3.36 6.84
CA GLY A 34 11.10 -2.31 7.69
C GLY A 34 11.79 -0.97 7.48
N LEU A 35 10.99 0.10 7.26
CA LEU A 35 11.46 1.47 7.29
C LEU A 35 11.13 2.08 8.66
N ILE A 36 12.17 2.39 9.43
CA ILE A 36 12.06 2.95 10.79
C ILE A 36 12.55 4.40 10.78
N GLY A 37 11.88 5.25 11.52
CA GLY A 37 12.25 6.66 11.66
C GLY A 37 11.11 7.49 12.27
N PRO A 38 11.41 8.71 12.73
CA PRO A 38 10.44 9.61 13.34
C PRO A 38 9.34 10.04 12.36
N ASP A 39 8.29 10.67 12.88
CA ASP A 39 7.28 11.30 12.04
C ASP A 39 7.92 12.42 11.20
N GLY A 40 7.50 12.51 9.95
CA GLY A 40 8.09 13.46 9.00
C GLY A 40 9.37 12.97 8.29
N ALA A 41 9.95 11.81 8.66
CA ALA A 41 11.18 11.27 8.04
C ALA A 41 11.02 10.79 6.57
N GLY A 42 9.91 11.08 5.91
CA GLY A 42 9.72 10.73 4.50
C GLY A 42 9.25 9.31 4.21
N LYS A 43 9.04 8.44 5.23
CA LYS A 43 8.61 7.05 5.04
C LYS A 43 7.39 6.91 4.13
N THR A 44 6.34 7.67 4.42
CA THR A 44 5.11 7.66 3.62
C THR A 44 5.34 8.16 2.19
N THR A 45 6.21 9.15 2.00
CA THR A 45 6.59 9.66 0.68
C THR A 45 7.27 8.56 -0.14
N LEU A 46 8.20 7.83 0.47
CA LEU A 46 8.88 6.73 -0.18
C LEU A 46 7.90 5.60 -0.57
N PHE A 47 7.02 5.16 0.34
CA PHE A 47 5.98 4.18 -0.01
C PHE A 47 5.08 4.66 -1.16
N ARG A 48 4.72 5.94 -1.19
CA ARG A 48 3.91 6.50 -2.29
C ARG A 48 4.67 6.50 -3.62
N ILE A 49 5.98 6.69 -3.62
CA ILE A 49 6.81 6.58 -4.82
C ILE A 49 6.85 5.13 -5.30
N LEU A 50 7.14 4.17 -4.42
CA LEU A 50 7.18 2.74 -4.74
C LEU A 50 5.83 2.20 -5.23
N THR A 51 4.73 2.72 -4.70
CA THR A 51 3.36 2.37 -5.14
C THR A 51 2.84 3.23 -6.28
N THR A 52 3.72 4.02 -6.92
CA THR A 52 3.41 4.82 -8.11
C THR A 52 2.38 5.93 -7.91
N LEU A 53 2.17 6.38 -6.67
CA LEU A 53 1.23 7.44 -6.33
C LEU A 53 1.86 8.84 -6.38
N VAL A 54 3.18 8.93 -6.28
CA VAL A 54 3.97 10.17 -6.32
C VAL A 54 5.22 9.91 -7.16
N LEU A 55 5.64 10.90 -7.93
CA LEU A 55 6.89 10.84 -8.68
C LEU A 55 8.05 11.34 -7.81
N ALA A 56 9.19 10.66 -7.89
CA ALA A 56 10.45 11.19 -7.38
C ALA A 56 10.90 12.40 -8.21
N ASP A 57 11.64 13.30 -7.61
CA ASP A 57 12.27 14.42 -8.34
C ASP A 57 13.58 13.97 -8.99
N GLU A 58 14.31 13.07 -8.29
CA GLU A 58 15.58 12.51 -8.77
C GLU A 58 15.68 11.03 -8.41
N GLY A 59 16.63 10.35 -9.06
CA GLY A 59 16.92 8.94 -8.82
C GLY A 59 16.00 7.99 -9.58
N LYS A 60 16.08 6.70 -9.24
CA LYS A 60 15.30 5.63 -9.85
C LYS A 60 14.76 4.69 -8.78
N ALA A 61 13.56 4.19 -9.00
CA ALA A 61 12.99 3.12 -8.18
C ALA A 61 12.35 2.07 -9.08
N GLU A 62 12.52 0.81 -8.69
CA GLU A 62 11.95 -0.35 -9.37
C GLU A 62 11.23 -1.23 -8.34
N VAL A 63 10.08 -1.77 -8.73
CA VAL A 63 9.30 -2.73 -7.95
C VAL A 63 8.93 -3.90 -8.86
N CYS A 64 9.18 -5.12 -8.42
CA CYS A 64 9.00 -6.34 -9.21
C CYS A 64 9.75 -6.27 -10.56
N GLY A 65 10.93 -5.64 -10.59
CA GLY A 65 11.73 -5.43 -11.81
C GLY A 65 11.13 -4.41 -12.79
N GLN A 66 10.13 -3.66 -12.36
CA GLN A 66 9.43 -2.66 -13.16
C GLN A 66 9.76 -1.24 -12.68
N ASP A 67 10.09 -0.34 -13.59
CA ASP A 67 10.31 1.07 -13.29
C ASP A 67 9.02 1.74 -12.82
N VAL A 68 9.06 2.41 -11.66
CA VAL A 68 7.86 2.98 -11.01
C VAL A 68 7.19 4.09 -11.83
N VAL A 69 7.90 4.68 -12.79
CA VAL A 69 7.37 5.73 -13.67
C VAL A 69 6.83 5.13 -14.96
N LYS A 70 7.61 4.29 -15.62
CA LYS A 70 7.28 3.77 -16.95
C LYS A 70 6.25 2.65 -16.90
N ASN A 71 6.34 1.78 -15.89
CA ASN A 71 5.57 0.55 -15.78
C ASN A 71 4.56 0.58 -14.61
N TYR A 72 4.05 1.76 -14.27
CA TYR A 72 3.16 1.94 -13.11
C TYR A 72 1.89 1.07 -13.14
N LYS A 73 1.36 0.75 -14.33
CA LYS A 73 0.17 -0.11 -14.46
C LYS A 73 0.45 -1.56 -14.04
N GLU A 74 1.60 -2.08 -14.42
CA GLU A 74 2.06 -3.42 -14.10
C GLU A 74 2.33 -3.55 -12.60
N ILE A 75 2.99 -2.54 -12.01
CA ILE A 75 3.23 -2.49 -10.56
C ILE A 75 1.90 -2.48 -9.80
N ARG A 76 0.93 -1.64 -10.18
CA ARG A 76 -0.38 -1.56 -9.53
C ARG A 76 -1.21 -2.84 -9.62
N ARG A 77 -0.91 -3.74 -10.56
CA ARG A 77 -1.55 -5.07 -10.64
C ARG A 77 -0.93 -6.08 -9.68
N GLN A 78 0.32 -5.88 -9.27
CA GLN A 78 1.10 -6.82 -8.48
C GLN A 78 1.30 -6.37 -7.04
N ALA A 79 1.27 -5.07 -6.77
CA ALA A 79 1.53 -4.48 -5.46
C ALA A 79 0.24 -4.06 -4.75
N GLY A 80 0.06 -4.52 -3.52
CA GLY A 80 -0.95 -3.99 -2.60
C GLY A 80 -0.38 -2.85 -1.77
N TYR A 81 -1.16 -1.79 -1.57
CA TYR A 81 -0.81 -0.66 -0.71
C TYR A 81 -1.84 -0.45 0.39
N MET A 82 -1.41 -0.56 1.63
CA MET A 82 -2.22 -0.23 2.79
C MET A 82 -1.74 1.10 3.38
N PRO A 83 -2.52 2.19 3.25
CA PRO A 83 -2.14 3.48 3.83
C PRO A 83 -2.28 3.45 5.35
N GLY A 84 -1.45 4.25 6.05
CA GLY A 84 -1.49 4.37 7.51
C GLY A 84 -2.76 5.05 8.07
N ARG A 85 -3.62 5.60 7.19
CA ARG A 85 -4.93 6.13 7.55
C ARG A 85 -6.02 5.22 7.02
N PHE A 86 -7.10 5.08 7.79
CA PHE A 86 -8.27 4.33 7.36
C PHE A 86 -8.82 4.89 6.03
N SER A 87 -8.81 4.07 5.00
CA SER A 87 -9.06 4.47 3.61
C SER A 87 -10.32 3.86 3.00
N LEU A 88 -11.07 3.07 3.75
CA LEU A 88 -12.34 2.52 3.26
C LEU A 88 -13.42 3.60 3.22
N TYR A 89 -14.42 3.40 2.37
CA TYR A 89 -15.60 4.26 2.29
C TYR A 89 -16.39 4.15 3.59
N GLN A 90 -16.40 5.22 4.38
CA GLN A 90 -16.94 5.22 5.74
C GLN A 90 -18.46 5.05 5.81
N ASP A 91 -19.16 5.47 4.77
CA ASP A 91 -20.61 5.37 4.66
C ASP A 91 -21.10 4.00 4.20
N LEU A 92 -20.20 3.21 3.59
CA LEU A 92 -20.46 1.82 3.22
C LEU A 92 -20.20 0.88 4.40
N SER A 93 -20.93 -0.24 4.42
CA SER A 93 -20.64 -1.35 5.33
C SER A 93 -19.31 -2.02 4.99
N VAL A 94 -18.82 -2.88 5.87
CA VAL A 94 -17.62 -3.70 5.60
C VAL A 94 -17.82 -4.55 4.35
N GLU A 95 -18.97 -5.25 4.25
CA GLU A 95 -19.29 -6.11 3.12
C GLU A 95 -19.40 -5.34 1.80
N GLU A 96 -20.02 -4.15 1.80
CA GLU A 96 -20.09 -3.28 0.63
C GLU A 96 -18.71 -2.78 0.18
N ASN A 97 -17.83 -2.40 1.13
CA ASN A 97 -16.45 -2.06 0.81
C ASN A 97 -15.71 -3.24 0.15
N LEU A 98 -15.79 -4.42 0.75
CA LEU A 98 -15.13 -5.62 0.22
C LEU A 98 -15.67 -5.98 -1.18
N THR A 99 -16.98 -5.93 -1.38
CA THR A 99 -17.62 -6.19 -2.67
C THR A 99 -17.17 -5.18 -3.71
N PHE A 100 -17.12 -3.90 -3.36
CA PHE A 100 -16.64 -2.84 -4.26
C PHE A 100 -15.21 -3.12 -4.74
N PHE A 101 -14.28 -3.38 -3.81
CA PHE A 101 -12.89 -3.65 -4.20
C PHE A 101 -12.75 -4.99 -4.95
N ALA A 102 -13.44 -6.04 -4.53
CA ALA A 102 -13.43 -7.30 -5.25
C ALA A 102 -13.89 -7.12 -6.71
N THR A 103 -14.98 -6.38 -6.93
CA THR A 103 -15.47 -6.06 -8.28
C THR A 103 -14.45 -5.25 -9.08
N LEU A 104 -13.81 -4.25 -8.46
CA LEU A 104 -12.78 -3.43 -9.11
C LEU A 104 -11.58 -4.27 -9.60
N PHE A 105 -11.24 -5.33 -8.87
CA PHE A 105 -10.16 -6.25 -9.22
C PHE A 105 -10.64 -7.51 -9.97
N ASN A 106 -11.89 -7.53 -10.48
CA ASN A 106 -12.49 -8.64 -11.23
C ASN A 106 -12.44 -9.98 -10.47
N THR A 107 -12.75 -9.96 -9.18
CA THR A 107 -12.82 -11.13 -8.30
C THR A 107 -14.03 -11.04 -7.38
N THR A 108 -14.20 -12.01 -6.48
CA THR A 108 -15.26 -12.03 -5.48
C THR A 108 -14.68 -12.28 -4.08
N ILE A 109 -15.44 -11.87 -3.05
CA ILE A 109 -15.09 -12.17 -1.65
C ILE A 109 -14.95 -13.69 -1.46
N ARG A 110 -15.84 -14.48 -2.07
CA ARG A 110 -15.88 -15.94 -1.94
C ARG A 110 -14.62 -16.62 -2.48
N GLU A 111 -14.11 -16.17 -3.62
CA GLU A 111 -12.89 -16.71 -4.25
C GLU A 111 -11.66 -16.49 -3.38
N ASN A 112 -11.60 -15.38 -2.65
CA ASN A 112 -10.44 -15.00 -1.85
C ASN A 112 -10.65 -15.23 -0.35
N TYR A 113 -11.81 -15.77 0.07
CA TYR A 113 -12.13 -15.94 1.50
C TYR A 113 -11.08 -16.74 2.25
N ALA A 114 -10.58 -17.82 1.66
CA ALA A 114 -9.58 -18.69 2.28
C ALA A 114 -8.26 -17.95 2.61
N LEU A 115 -7.88 -16.93 1.81
CA LEU A 115 -6.66 -16.15 2.02
C LEU A 115 -6.76 -15.20 3.24
N VAL A 116 -7.96 -14.74 3.57
CA VAL A 116 -8.17 -13.72 4.60
C VAL A 116 -8.98 -14.23 5.79
N LYS A 117 -9.42 -15.48 5.76
CA LYS A 117 -10.34 -16.08 6.74
C LYS A 117 -9.91 -15.82 8.18
N ASP A 118 -8.67 -16.09 8.53
CA ASP A 118 -8.18 -16.00 9.90
C ASP A 118 -8.25 -14.58 10.49
N ILE A 119 -8.17 -13.57 9.62
CA ILE A 119 -8.32 -12.16 10.01
C ILE A 119 -9.79 -11.74 9.87
N TYR A 120 -10.40 -12.04 8.72
CA TYR A 120 -11.74 -11.58 8.37
C TYR A 120 -12.83 -12.14 9.31
N GLN A 121 -12.74 -13.39 9.75
CA GLN A 121 -13.70 -13.99 10.68
C GLN A 121 -13.87 -13.21 12.00
N GLN A 122 -12.90 -12.41 12.39
CA GLN A 122 -12.97 -11.56 13.58
C GLN A 122 -13.85 -10.32 13.35
N ILE A 123 -13.99 -9.86 12.11
CA ILE A 123 -14.82 -8.70 11.74
C ILE A 123 -16.11 -9.11 11.05
N GLU A 124 -16.20 -10.32 10.54
CA GLU A 124 -17.36 -10.86 9.81
C GLU A 124 -18.70 -10.71 10.56
N PRO A 125 -18.80 -10.89 11.91
CA PRO A 125 -20.02 -10.62 12.64
C PRO A 125 -20.53 -9.17 12.53
N PHE A 126 -19.65 -8.25 12.12
CA PHE A 126 -19.93 -6.82 11.97
C PHE A 126 -20.00 -6.38 10.50
N LYS A 127 -20.05 -7.32 9.55
CA LYS A 127 -19.94 -7.06 8.12
C LYS A 127 -20.99 -6.07 7.57
N HIS A 128 -22.17 -5.99 8.18
CA HIS A 128 -23.22 -5.04 7.82
C HIS A 128 -23.11 -3.69 8.54
N ARG A 129 -22.11 -3.51 9.42
CA ARG A 129 -21.85 -2.23 10.07
C ARG A 129 -21.13 -1.29 9.15
N ARG A 130 -21.53 -0.01 9.12
CA ARG A 130 -20.80 1.02 8.38
C ARG A 130 -19.35 1.12 8.83
N ALA A 131 -18.41 1.18 7.89
CA ALA A 131 -16.99 1.20 8.17
C ALA A 131 -16.57 2.39 9.06
N GLY A 132 -17.22 3.54 8.91
CA GLY A 132 -17.00 4.70 9.77
C GLY A 132 -17.32 4.48 11.24
N LYS A 133 -18.23 3.54 11.55
CA LYS A 133 -18.69 3.21 12.92
C LYS A 133 -17.90 2.05 13.56
N LEU A 134 -16.87 1.54 12.91
CA LEU A 134 -15.98 0.54 13.50
C LEU A 134 -15.08 1.18 14.55
N SER A 135 -14.71 0.42 15.58
CA SER A 135 -13.70 0.85 16.55
C SER A 135 -12.31 0.94 15.91
N GLY A 136 -11.38 1.64 16.56
CA GLY A 136 -10.01 1.77 16.06
C GLY A 136 -9.35 0.42 15.78
N GLY A 137 -9.44 -0.53 16.71
CA GLY A 137 -8.90 -1.88 16.50
C GLY A 137 -9.60 -2.69 15.40
N MET A 138 -10.91 -2.47 15.18
CA MET A 138 -11.63 -3.11 14.07
C MET A 138 -11.25 -2.51 12.71
N LYS A 139 -10.86 -1.25 12.67
CA LYS A 139 -10.40 -0.58 11.44
C LYS A 139 -9.00 -1.00 10.99
N GLN A 140 -8.26 -1.68 11.85
CA GLN A 140 -6.90 -2.17 11.56
C GLN A 140 -6.88 -3.64 11.12
N LYS A 141 -8.02 -4.31 11.13
CA LYS A 141 -8.22 -5.70 10.67
C LYS A 141 -8.84 -5.76 9.29
#